data_52baf9dd216e914b10465876effad5a9
#
_entry.id   52baf9dd216e914b10465876effad5a9
#
_cell.length_a   1.000
_cell.length_b   1.000
_cell.length_c   1.000
_cell.angle_alpha   90.00
_cell.angle_beta   90.00
_cell.angle_gamma   90.00
#
_symmetry.space_group_name_H-M   'P 1'
#
loop_
_entity.id
_entity.type
_entity.pdbx_description
1 polymer ?
#
loop_
_entity_poly.entity_id
_entity_poly.type
_entity_poly.pdbx_seq_one_letter_code
_entity_poly.pdbx_strand_id
1 'polypeptide(L)'
;NMTACMLATSLGAKKTVARINNYEYLLPKHKEFFAKLGVDSLIYPEMLAAKEIVDAVKMSWIRQWWEFAGGALVLLGTKMKETAEILNVPLHELGGRNIPFHIVAIKRGSETIIPRGDDTIILNDIVYFTTTKKYIPYIRKIAGKENEADIRNVMIMGGSRIAVRTVQYMPEYMRTKIIESDFNRCNRLTELVDDKVMIINGDGRDMDLLVEEGL
;
A
#
# COMPACT_ATOMS: atom_id res chain seq x y z
N ASN A 1 2.82 22.90 14.25
CA ASN A 1 2.11 22.81 12.97
C ASN A 1 0.69 23.36 13.05
N MET A 2 -0.14 22.98 14.06
CA MET A 2 -1.54 23.48 14.17
C MET A 2 -1.58 24.98 14.42
N THR A 3 -0.79 25.51 15.33
CA THR A 3 -0.70 26.96 15.59
C THR A 3 -0.30 27.74 14.33
N ALA A 4 0.62 27.22 13.54
CA ALA A 4 1.00 27.83 12.27
C ALA A 4 -0.17 27.87 11.26
N CYS A 5 -0.98 26.81 11.21
CA CYS A 5 -2.18 26.80 10.38
C CYS A 5 -3.22 27.85 10.83
N MET A 6 -3.47 27.95 12.13
CA MET A 6 -4.37 28.95 12.69
C MET A 6 -3.93 30.38 12.34
N LEU A 7 -2.63 30.67 12.48
CA LEU A 7 -2.06 31.96 12.09
C LEU A 7 -2.17 32.19 10.58
N ALA A 8 -1.85 31.19 9.78
CA ALA A 8 -1.96 31.28 8.33
C ALA A 8 -3.42 31.60 7.89
N THR A 9 -4.40 30.93 8.49
CA THR A 9 -5.83 31.21 8.23
C THR A 9 -6.19 32.65 8.62
N SER A 10 -5.71 33.13 9.77
CA SER A 10 -5.95 34.52 10.18
C SER A 10 -5.29 35.56 9.27
N LEU A 11 -4.23 35.16 8.56
CA LEU A 11 -3.55 35.98 7.54
C LEU A 11 -4.12 35.80 6.12
N GLY A 12 -5.23 35.05 5.97
CA GLY A 12 -5.95 34.94 4.71
C GLY A 12 -5.65 33.68 3.90
N ALA A 13 -4.98 32.68 4.46
CA ALA A 13 -4.79 31.39 3.78
C ALA A 13 -6.16 30.70 3.58
N LYS A 14 -6.45 30.26 2.34
CA LYS A 14 -7.73 29.63 1.98
C LYS A 14 -7.82 28.17 2.40
N LYS A 15 -6.70 27.49 2.52
CA LYS A 15 -6.58 26.07 2.90
C LYS A 15 -5.34 25.86 3.73
N THR A 16 -5.48 25.08 4.80
CA THR A 16 -4.38 24.72 5.69
C THR A 16 -4.32 23.22 5.92
N VAL A 17 -3.08 22.70 6.06
CA VAL A 17 -2.82 21.28 6.31
C VAL A 17 -1.80 21.17 7.44
N ALA A 18 -2.14 20.49 8.51
CA ALA A 18 -1.26 20.26 9.64
C ALA A 18 -0.84 18.79 9.76
N ARG A 19 0.46 18.54 9.87
CA ARG A 19 0.96 17.24 10.33
C ARG A 19 0.78 17.13 11.84
N ILE A 20 0.22 16.00 12.27
CA ILE A 20 0.03 15.65 13.68
C ILE A 20 0.83 14.40 14.05
N ASN A 21 1.05 14.19 15.34
CA ASN A 21 1.74 13.03 15.91
C ASN A 21 0.87 12.25 16.92
N ASN A 22 -0.37 12.70 17.14
CA ASN A 22 -1.36 12.00 17.95
C ASN A 22 -2.58 11.64 17.10
N TYR A 23 -2.89 10.35 17.02
CA TYR A 23 -4.01 9.81 16.27
C TYR A 23 -5.38 10.33 16.77
N GLU A 24 -5.52 10.61 18.05
CA GLU A 24 -6.77 11.08 18.65
C GLU A 24 -7.31 12.35 17.97
N TYR A 25 -6.41 13.19 17.43
CA TYR A 25 -6.82 14.39 16.71
C TYR A 25 -7.57 14.12 15.40
N LEU A 26 -7.50 12.88 14.88
CA LEU A 26 -8.30 12.44 13.73
C LEU A 26 -9.72 12.00 14.10
N LEU A 27 -10.03 11.83 15.38
CA LEU A 27 -11.39 11.50 15.82
C LEU A 27 -12.36 12.62 15.42
N PRO A 28 -13.62 12.30 15.03
CA PRO A 28 -14.55 13.27 14.48
C PRO A 28 -14.70 14.54 15.32
N LYS A 29 -14.83 14.40 16.64
CA LYS A 29 -14.97 15.51 17.59
C LYS A 29 -13.78 16.47 17.56
N HIS A 30 -12.56 15.93 17.54
CA HIS A 30 -11.34 16.75 17.53
C HIS A 30 -11.11 17.37 16.16
N LYS A 31 -11.38 16.62 15.09
CA LYS A 31 -11.30 17.13 13.72
C LYS A 31 -12.19 18.34 13.49
N GLU A 32 -13.44 18.27 13.96
CA GLU A 32 -14.39 19.37 13.89
C GLU A 32 -13.92 20.60 14.70
N PHE A 33 -13.37 20.37 15.89
CA PHE A 33 -12.80 21.42 16.72
C PHE A 33 -11.66 22.16 16.00
N PHE A 34 -10.70 21.44 15.43
CA PHE A 34 -9.58 22.04 14.72
C PHE A 34 -10.00 22.74 13.43
N ALA A 35 -10.99 22.21 12.72
CA ALA A 35 -11.55 22.87 11.55
C ALA A 35 -12.13 24.26 11.90
N LYS A 36 -12.83 24.39 13.03
CA LYS A 36 -13.34 25.70 13.54
C LYS A 36 -12.21 26.67 13.88
N LEU A 37 -11.02 26.17 14.20
CA LEU A 37 -9.83 26.98 14.47
C LEU A 37 -8.99 27.30 13.23
N GLY A 38 -9.48 26.95 12.03
CA GLY A 38 -8.79 27.24 10.77
C GLY A 38 -7.74 26.19 10.38
N VAL A 39 -7.85 24.96 10.88
CA VAL A 39 -7.04 23.82 10.43
C VAL A 39 -7.93 22.91 9.59
N ASP A 40 -7.87 23.05 8.26
CA ASP A 40 -8.77 22.33 7.34
C ASP A 40 -8.49 20.83 7.25
N SER A 41 -7.23 20.45 7.30
CA SER A 41 -6.84 19.05 7.15
C SER A 41 -5.73 18.67 8.13
N LEU A 42 -5.86 17.46 8.70
CA LEU A 42 -4.89 16.87 9.59
C LEU A 42 -4.29 15.63 8.94
N ILE A 43 -2.97 15.56 8.90
CA ILE A 43 -2.23 14.41 8.35
C ILE A 43 -1.47 13.72 9.48
N TYR A 44 -1.71 12.42 9.62
CA TYR A 44 -0.98 11.51 10.50
C TYR A 44 -0.17 10.55 9.64
N PRO A 45 1.14 10.84 9.38
CA PRO A 45 1.96 10.10 8.42
C PRO A 45 2.09 8.62 8.76
N GLU A 46 2.15 8.27 10.04
CA GLU A 46 2.29 6.89 10.50
C GLU A 46 1.10 6.02 10.08
N MET A 47 -0.10 6.58 10.02
CA MET A 47 -1.29 5.88 9.53
C MET A 47 -1.26 5.72 8.01
N LEU A 48 -0.83 6.74 7.28
CA LEU A 48 -0.73 6.69 5.82
C LEU A 48 0.31 5.64 5.40
N ALA A 49 1.50 5.69 6.02
CA ALA A 49 2.56 4.71 5.78
C ALA A 49 2.10 3.27 6.10
N ALA A 50 1.38 3.09 7.22
CA ALA A 50 0.87 1.78 7.59
C ALA A 50 -0.13 1.23 6.55
N LYS A 51 -1.03 2.06 6.04
CA LYS A 51 -1.97 1.64 4.98
C LYS A 51 -1.25 1.26 3.70
N GLU A 52 -0.29 2.07 3.26
CA GLU A 52 0.53 1.78 2.08
C GLU A 52 1.28 0.44 2.22
N ILE A 53 1.87 0.18 3.39
CA ILE A 53 2.55 -1.10 3.67
C ILE A 53 1.56 -2.26 3.60
N VAL A 54 0.41 -2.15 4.24
CA VAL A 54 -0.61 -3.20 4.24
C VAL A 54 -1.13 -3.47 2.83
N ASP A 55 -1.40 -2.43 2.05
CA ASP A 55 -1.86 -2.58 0.66
C ASP A 55 -0.78 -3.22 -0.22
N ALA A 56 0.50 -2.84 -0.03
CA ALA A 56 1.62 -3.46 -0.74
C ALA A 56 1.78 -4.96 -0.40
N VAL A 57 1.59 -5.34 0.87
CA VAL A 57 1.67 -6.75 1.30
C VAL A 57 0.47 -7.55 0.79
N LYS A 58 -0.75 -7.00 0.83
CA LYS A 58 -1.97 -7.64 0.30
C LYS A 58 -1.91 -7.89 -1.20
N MET A 59 -1.27 -6.96 -1.93
CA MET A 59 -1.18 -6.98 -3.38
C MET A 59 0.27 -7.15 -3.85
N SER A 60 0.99 -8.11 -3.26
CA SER A 60 2.43 -8.35 -3.50
C SER A 60 2.80 -8.58 -4.97
N TRP A 61 1.85 -9.04 -5.80
CA TRP A 61 2.02 -9.24 -7.23
C TRP A 61 1.93 -7.94 -8.05
N ILE A 62 1.41 -6.84 -7.43
CA ILE A 62 1.31 -5.51 -8.02
C ILE A 62 2.57 -4.71 -7.65
N ARG A 63 3.15 -4.01 -8.62
CA ARG A 63 4.31 -3.13 -8.41
C ARG A 63 3.92 -1.73 -8.00
N GLN A 64 2.80 -1.22 -8.53
CA GLN A 64 2.31 0.13 -8.32
C GLN A 64 0.80 0.14 -8.30
N TRP A 65 0.23 0.93 -7.42
CA TRP A 65 -1.20 1.01 -7.18
C TRP A 65 -1.64 2.43 -6.90
N TRP A 66 -2.71 2.88 -7.58
CA TRP A 66 -3.36 4.16 -7.30
C TRP A 66 -4.87 4.01 -7.44
N GLU A 67 -5.59 4.61 -6.48
CA GLU A 67 -7.04 4.71 -6.50
C GLU A 67 -7.46 6.14 -6.83
N PHE A 68 -8.41 6.27 -7.74
CA PHE A 68 -9.02 7.54 -8.11
C PHE A 68 -10.51 7.54 -7.79
N ALA A 69 -11.07 8.75 -7.56
CA ALA A 69 -12.49 8.95 -7.30
C ALA A 69 -13.06 8.01 -6.20
N GLY A 70 -12.34 7.89 -5.07
CA GLY A 70 -12.75 7.04 -3.96
C GLY A 70 -12.75 5.53 -4.27
N GLY A 71 -11.93 5.09 -5.24
CA GLY A 71 -11.81 3.68 -5.64
C GLY A 71 -12.72 3.27 -6.81
N ALA A 72 -13.41 4.22 -7.44
CA ALA A 72 -14.21 3.95 -8.64
C ALA A 72 -13.34 3.56 -9.84
N LEU A 73 -12.10 4.08 -9.90
CA LEU A 73 -11.09 3.73 -10.87
C LEU A 73 -9.80 3.36 -10.15
N VAL A 74 -9.14 2.32 -10.63
CA VAL A 74 -7.84 1.86 -10.16
C VAL A 74 -6.86 1.88 -11.31
N LEU A 75 -5.66 2.41 -11.08
CA LEU A 75 -4.49 2.23 -11.93
C LEU A 75 -3.54 1.28 -11.21
N LEU A 76 -3.18 0.18 -11.85
CA LEU A 76 -2.24 -0.77 -11.32
C LEU A 76 -1.16 -1.12 -12.34
N GLY A 77 0.09 -1.22 -11.87
CA GLY A 77 1.24 -1.65 -12.64
C GLY A 77 1.70 -3.03 -12.18
N THR A 78 1.78 -4.00 -13.07
CA THR A 78 2.26 -5.34 -12.75
C THR A 78 3.23 -5.86 -13.80
N LYS A 79 4.23 -6.65 -13.34
CA LYS A 79 5.24 -7.25 -14.22
C LYS A 79 4.69 -8.51 -14.86
N MET A 80 4.81 -8.63 -16.17
CA MET A 80 4.37 -9.81 -16.92
C MET A 80 5.29 -11.00 -16.67
N LYS A 81 4.69 -12.17 -16.43
CA LYS A 81 5.37 -13.47 -16.31
C LYS A 81 5.24 -14.29 -17.60
N GLU A 82 6.06 -15.33 -17.72
CA GLU A 82 5.99 -16.29 -18.84
C GLU A 82 4.60 -16.90 -19.05
N THR A 83 3.87 -17.09 -17.97
CA THR A 83 2.51 -17.65 -17.96
C THR A 83 1.41 -16.65 -18.28
N ALA A 84 1.77 -15.39 -18.61
CA ALA A 84 0.77 -14.37 -18.91
C ALA A 84 0.09 -14.62 -20.26
N GLU A 85 -1.24 -14.66 -20.26
CA GLU A 85 -2.08 -14.97 -21.43
C GLU A 85 -1.96 -13.92 -22.54
N ILE A 86 -1.54 -12.70 -22.22
CA ILE A 86 -1.50 -11.55 -23.14
C ILE A 86 -0.13 -11.28 -23.75
N LEU A 87 0.85 -12.19 -23.56
CA LEU A 87 2.17 -12.04 -24.16
C LEU A 87 2.14 -12.27 -25.67
N ASN A 88 2.91 -11.41 -26.37
CA ASN A 88 3.12 -11.50 -27.82
C ASN A 88 1.84 -11.45 -28.67
N VAL A 89 0.73 -10.98 -28.09
CA VAL A 89 -0.53 -10.75 -28.78
C VAL A 89 -0.65 -9.26 -29.06
N PRO A 90 -0.96 -8.84 -30.32
CA PRO A 90 -1.26 -7.44 -30.62
C PRO A 90 -2.41 -6.92 -29.75
N LEU A 91 -2.28 -5.71 -29.23
CA LEU A 91 -3.27 -5.18 -28.27
C LEU A 91 -4.68 -5.06 -28.85
N HIS A 92 -4.80 -4.84 -30.15
CA HIS A 92 -6.12 -4.80 -30.83
C HIS A 92 -6.83 -6.18 -30.85
N GLU A 93 -6.09 -7.29 -30.69
CA GLU A 93 -6.63 -8.64 -30.60
C GLU A 93 -7.03 -9.05 -29.18
N LEU A 94 -6.52 -8.34 -28.15
CA LEU A 94 -6.76 -8.71 -26.74
C LEU A 94 -8.20 -8.54 -26.28
N GLY A 95 -9.04 -7.91 -27.06
CA GLY A 95 -10.42 -7.83 -26.69
C GLY A 95 -11.29 -6.99 -27.58
N GLY A 96 -12.51 -7.49 -27.77
CA GLY A 96 -13.59 -6.71 -28.35
C GLY A 96 -14.01 -5.55 -27.44
N ARG A 97 -15.09 -4.86 -27.79
CA ARG A 97 -15.57 -3.62 -27.13
C ARG A 97 -15.88 -3.70 -25.62
N ASN A 98 -15.74 -4.87 -24.98
CA ASN A 98 -16.18 -5.13 -23.60
C ASN A 98 -15.08 -5.66 -22.67
N ILE A 99 -13.80 -5.39 -22.93
CA ILE A 99 -12.76 -5.75 -21.94
C ILE A 99 -12.88 -4.87 -20.69
N PRO A 100 -12.73 -5.46 -19.49
CA PRO A 100 -12.94 -4.75 -18.24
C PRO A 100 -11.70 -3.93 -17.77
N PHE A 101 -10.78 -3.66 -18.66
CA PHE A 101 -9.58 -2.89 -18.38
C PHE A 101 -9.12 -2.09 -19.60
N HIS A 102 -8.24 -1.13 -19.37
CA HIS A 102 -7.53 -0.43 -20.44
C HIS A 102 -6.03 -0.41 -20.10
N ILE A 103 -5.17 -0.64 -21.10
CA ILE A 103 -3.71 -0.56 -20.95
C ILE A 103 -3.29 0.87 -21.30
N VAL A 104 -2.74 1.59 -20.30
CA VAL A 104 -2.40 3.01 -20.46
C VAL A 104 -0.92 3.25 -20.72
N ALA A 105 -0.06 2.32 -20.27
CA ALA A 105 1.38 2.39 -20.51
C ALA A 105 2.03 1.01 -20.39
N ILE A 106 3.16 0.84 -21.05
CA ILE A 106 4.04 -0.32 -20.93
C ILE A 106 5.44 0.20 -20.60
N LYS A 107 6.02 -0.24 -19.48
CA LYS A 107 7.41 0.04 -19.14
C LYS A 107 8.27 -1.17 -19.50
N ARG A 108 9.12 -0.97 -20.51
CA ARG A 108 10.07 -1.96 -21.03
C ARG A 108 11.50 -1.52 -20.71
N GLY A 109 12.12 -2.14 -19.72
CA GLY A 109 13.40 -1.68 -19.20
C GLY A 109 13.32 -0.25 -18.64
N SER A 110 14.04 0.69 -19.23
CA SER A 110 14.02 2.11 -18.87
C SER A 110 13.02 2.95 -19.69
N GLU A 111 12.45 2.40 -20.77
CA GLU A 111 11.54 3.09 -21.67
C GLU A 111 10.09 2.96 -21.20
N THR A 112 9.31 4.03 -21.38
CA THR A 112 7.86 4.02 -21.20
C THR A 112 7.18 4.21 -22.56
N ILE A 113 6.40 3.22 -22.96
CA ILE A 113 5.67 3.15 -24.21
C ILE A 113 4.20 3.48 -23.93
N ILE A 114 3.65 4.42 -24.69
CA ILE A 114 2.20 4.63 -24.76
C ILE A 114 1.66 3.71 -25.85
N PRO A 115 0.94 2.63 -25.48
CA PRO A 115 0.68 1.54 -26.42
C PRO A 115 -0.35 1.92 -27.48
N ARG A 116 -0.16 1.35 -28.68
CA ARG A 116 -1.07 1.39 -29.81
C ARG A 116 -1.60 -0.01 -30.10
N GLY A 117 -2.60 -0.13 -30.94
CA GLY A 117 -3.23 -1.41 -31.26
C GLY A 117 -2.27 -2.49 -31.78
N ASP A 118 -1.24 -2.12 -32.53
CA ASP A 118 -0.27 -3.06 -33.12
C ASP A 118 0.89 -3.39 -32.17
N ASP A 119 1.00 -2.69 -31.03
CA ASP A 119 2.02 -3.01 -30.05
C ASP A 119 1.71 -4.34 -29.36
N THR A 120 2.77 -5.01 -28.91
CA THR A 120 2.70 -6.26 -28.16
C THR A 120 3.35 -6.13 -26.79
N ILE A 121 2.83 -6.85 -25.84
CA ILE A 121 3.42 -7.01 -24.50
C ILE A 121 4.39 -8.19 -24.57
N ILE A 122 5.58 -8.01 -23.99
CA ILE A 122 6.59 -9.07 -23.90
C ILE A 122 6.91 -9.42 -22.44
N LEU A 123 7.60 -10.53 -22.27
CA LEU A 123 8.07 -11.00 -20.95
C LEU A 123 8.85 -9.88 -20.22
N ASN A 124 8.60 -9.75 -18.93
CA ASN A 124 9.20 -8.75 -18.04
C ASN A 124 8.74 -7.29 -18.24
N ASP A 125 7.88 -6.99 -19.20
CA ASP A 125 7.24 -5.68 -19.25
C ASP A 125 6.46 -5.41 -17.96
N ILE A 126 6.48 -4.17 -17.49
CA ILE A 126 5.53 -3.71 -16.47
C ILE A 126 4.39 -3.02 -17.20
N VAL A 127 3.22 -3.63 -17.14
CA VAL A 127 2.03 -3.13 -17.83
C VAL A 127 1.13 -2.39 -16.84
N TYR A 128 0.72 -1.19 -17.22
CA TYR A 128 -0.17 -0.34 -16.44
C TYR A 128 -1.58 -0.46 -16.95
N PHE A 129 -2.46 -0.97 -16.09
CA PHE A 129 -3.88 -1.16 -16.37
C PHE A 129 -4.72 -0.15 -15.61
N THR A 130 -5.73 0.41 -16.26
CA THR A 130 -6.85 1.05 -15.56
C THR A 130 -8.04 0.09 -15.56
N THR A 131 -8.69 -0.03 -14.40
CA THR A 131 -9.82 -0.94 -14.18
C THR A 131 -10.62 -0.53 -12.94
N THR A 132 -11.61 -1.34 -12.58
CA THR A 132 -12.30 -1.24 -11.29
C THR A 132 -11.85 -2.37 -10.35
N LYS A 133 -12.04 -2.20 -9.03
CA LYS A 133 -11.65 -3.21 -8.02
C LYS A 133 -12.18 -4.61 -8.34
N LYS A 134 -13.36 -4.70 -8.92
CA LYS A 134 -14.03 -5.97 -9.30
C LYS A 134 -13.18 -6.83 -10.24
N TYR A 135 -12.41 -6.20 -11.12
CA TYR A 135 -11.68 -6.90 -12.18
C TYR A 135 -10.18 -7.09 -11.91
N ILE A 136 -9.71 -6.75 -10.72
CA ILE A 136 -8.33 -7.00 -10.28
C ILE A 136 -7.95 -8.50 -10.38
N PRO A 137 -8.79 -9.45 -9.93
CA PRO A 137 -8.51 -10.88 -10.09
C PRO A 137 -8.33 -11.31 -11.55
N TYR A 138 -9.10 -10.71 -12.46
CA TYR A 138 -8.95 -10.96 -13.89
C TYR A 138 -7.60 -10.49 -14.42
N ILE A 139 -7.14 -9.29 -14.02
CA ILE A 139 -5.81 -8.80 -14.40
C ILE A 139 -4.71 -9.69 -13.81
N ARG A 140 -4.87 -10.15 -12.57
CA ARG A 140 -3.93 -11.11 -11.94
C ARG A 140 -3.75 -12.36 -12.79
N LYS A 141 -4.85 -12.91 -13.30
CA LYS A 141 -4.86 -14.08 -14.18
C LYS A 141 -4.13 -13.80 -15.48
N ILE A 142 -4.55 -12.81 -16.26
CA ILE A 142 -3.97 -12.51 -17.58
C ILE A 142 -2.50 -12.07 -17.51
N ALA A 143 -2.04 -11.56 -16.35
CA ALA A 143 -0.65 -11.25 -16.07
C ALA A 143 0.21 -12.48 -15.68
N GLY A 144 -0.39 -13.67 -15.63
CA GLY A 144 0.28 -14.92 -15.25
C GLY A 144 0.59 -15.05 -13.77
N LYS A 145 -0.19 -14.37 -12.91
CA LYS A 145 0.03 -14.29 -11.45
C LYS A 145 -1.01 -15.07 -10.63
N GLU A 146 -1.87 -15.83 -11.27
CA GLU A 146 -2.97 -16.55 -10.62
C GLU A 146 -2.47 -17.54 -9.56
N ASN A 147 -1.37 -18.23 -9.86
CA ASN A 147 -0.77 -19.26 -8.98
C ASN A 147 0.24 -18.67 -7.97
N GLU A 148 0.46 -17.37 -7.92
CA GLU A 148 1.28 -16.78 -6.88
C GLU A 148 0.56 -16.84 -5.53
N ALA A 149 1.21 -17.44 -4.53
CA ALA A 149 0.66 -17.53 -3.18
C ALA A 149 0.49 -16.13 -2.57
N ASP A 150 -0.63 -15.93 -1.91
CA ASP A 150 -0.83 -14.72 -1.11
C ASP A 150 0.09 -14.75 0.13
N ILE A 151 0.61 -13.59 0.52
CA ILE A 151 1.41 -13.46 1.73
C ILE A 151 0.54 -13.77 2.95
N ARG A 152 1.01 -14.68 3.80
CA ARG A 152 0.33 -15.06 5.04
C ARG A 152 1.16 -14.78 6.29
N ASN A 153 2.48 -14.72 6.15
CA ASN A 153 3.39 -14.44 7.25
C ASN A 153 4.13 -13.13 6.96
N VAL A 154 4.14 -12.24 7.92
CA VAL A 154 4.77 -10.92 7.81
C VAL A 154 5.66 -10.72 9.02
N MET A 155 6.93 -10.39 8.79
CA MET A 155 7.89 -10.04 9.83
C MET A 155 8.24 -8.57 9.72
N ILE A 156 8.09 -7.82 10.79
CA ILE A 156 8.36 -6.37 10.86
C ILE A 156 9.58 -6.15 11.75
N MET A 157 10.63 -5.56 11.19
CA MET A 157 11.85 -5.22 11.92
C MET A 157 11.70 -3.83 12.54
N GLY A 158 11.63 -3.78 13.86
CA GLY A 158 11.50 -2.58 14.69
C GLY A 158 10.06 -2.25 15.10
N GLY A 159 9.87 -2.01 16.41
CA GLY A 159 8.58 -1.68 17.03
C GLY A 159 8.22 -0.19 16.97
N SER A 160 8.32 0.43 15.80
CA SER A 160 8.00 1.84 15.59
C SER A 160 6.48 2.10 15.65
N ARG A 161 6.07 3.38 15.74
CA ARG A 161 4.65 3.75 15.62
C ARG A 161 4.03 3.32 14.30
N ILE A 162 4.83 3.28 13.22
CA ILE A 162 4.38 2.76 11.93
C ILE A 162 4.11 1.26 12.04
N ALA A 163 5.00 0.48 12.67
CA ALA A 163 4.81 -0.95 12.90
C ALA A 163 3.50 -1.23 13.66
N VAL A 164 3.27 -0.51 14.78
CA VAL A 164 2.01 -0.63 15.55
C VAL A 164 0.79 -0.35 14.67
N ARG A 165 0.82 0.71 13.86
CA ARG A 165 -0.30 1.02 12.95
C ARG A 165 -0.43 -0.02 11.84
N THR A 166 0.68 -0.52 11.31
CA THR A 166 0.67 -1.56 10.27
C THR A 166 -0.05 -2.82 10.78
N VAL A 167 0.30 -3.32 11.96
CA VAL A 167 -0.35 -4.53 12.50
C VAL A 167 -1.82 -4.31 12.80
N GLN A 168 -2.23 -3.10 13.21
CA GLN A 168 -3.65 -2.75 13.44
C GLN A 168 -4.50 -2.73 12.17
N TYR A 169 -3.89 -2.51 10.99
CA TYR A 169 -4.55 -2.56 9.68
C TYR A 169 -4.36 -3.89 8.96
N MET A 170 -3.50 -4.77 9.51
CA MET A 170 -3.21 -6.06 8.89
C MET A 170 -4.46 -6.96 8.90
N PRO A 171 -4.77 -7.65 7.78
CA PRO A 171 -5.87 -8.60 7.75
C PRO A 171 -5.67 -9.76 8.76
N GLU A 172 -6.75 -10.27 9.33
CA GLU A 172 -6.70 -11.34 10.33
C GLU A 172 -6.09 -12.66 9.83
N TYR A 173 -6.12 -12.91 8.51
CA TYR A 173 -5.51 -14.10 7.93
C TYR A 173 -3.99 -14.02 7.81
N MET A 174 -3.40 -12.84 8.06
CA MET A 174 -1.95 -12.61 8.04
C MET A 174 -1.39 -12.71 9.46
N ARG A 175 -0.47 -13.64 9.65
CA ARG A 175 0.29 -13.77 10.90
C ARG A 175 1.41 -12.75 10.90
N THR A 176 1.48 -11.95 11.94
CA THR A 176 2.49 -10.88 12.02
C THR A 176 3.39 -11.07 13.24
N LYS A 177 4.70 -10.93 13.00
CA LYS A 177 5.73 -10.87 14.04
C LYS A 177 6.40 -9.49 14.01
N ILE A 178 6.70 -8.94 15.19
CA ILE A 178 7.51 -7.72 15.34
C ILE A 178 8.79 -8.11 16.07
N ILE A 179 9.95 -7.82 15.49
CA ILE A 179 11.25 -8.00 16.12
C ILE A 179 11.74 -6.61 16.59
N GLU A 180 11.97 -6.45 17.89
CA GLU A 180 12.41 -5.19 18.50
C GLU A 180 13.56 -5.47 19.46
N SER A 181 14.63 -4.69 19.33
CA SER A 181 15.85 -4.87 20.12
C SER A 181 15.75 -4.33 21.55
N ASP A 182 14.93 -3.30 21.77
CA ASP A 182 14.72 -2.70 23.09
C ASP A 182 13.65 -3.48 23.87
N PHE A 183 14.08 -4.17 24.94
CA PHE A 183 13.19 -4.95 25.79
C PHE A 183 12.04 -4.12 26.41
N ASN A 184 12.33 -2.88 26.85
CA ASN A 184 11.29 -2.02 27.43
C ASN A 184 10.26 -1.60 26.37
N ARG A 185 10.68 -1.48 25.10
CA ARG A 185 9.79 -1.22 23.99
C ARG A 185 8.95 -2.45 23.66
N CYS A 186 9.51 -3.65 23.71
CA CYS A 186 8.75 -4.90 23.57
C CYS A 186 7.60 -4.95 24.56
N ASN A 187 7.85 -4.67 25.84
CA ASN A 187 6.80 -4.66 26.87
C ASN A 187 5.69 -3.63 26.58
N ARG A 188 6.05 -2.45 26.08
CA ARG A 188 5.05 -1.45 25.69
C ARG A 188 4.27 -1.84 24.44
N LEU A 189 4.88 -2.59 23.52
CA LEU A 189 4.19 -3.07 22.31
C LEU A 189 3.08 -4.05 22.65
N THR A 190 3.24 -4.91 23.67
CA THR A 190 2.18 -5.84 24.10
C THR A 190 0.90 -5.15 24.53
N GLU A 191 0.99 -3.90 25.01
CA GLU A 191 -0.16 -3.09 25.39
C GLU A 191 -0.82 -2.36 24.19
N LEU A 192 -0.12 -2.25 23.07
CA LEU A 192 -0.51 -1.43 21.92
C LEU A 192 -1.03 -2.24 20.73
N VAL A 193 -0.74 -3.53 20.68
CA VAL A 193 -1.12 -4.43 19.60
C VAL A 193 -2.01 -5.59 20.12
N ASP A 194 -2.70 -6.24 19.20
CA ASP A 194 -3.53 -7.42 19.50
C ASP A 194 -2.67 -8.63 19.91
N ASP A 195 -3.17 -9.48 20.79
CA ASP A 195 -2.51 -10.71 21.28
C ASP A 195 -2.11 -11.69 20.15
N LYS A 196 -2.69 -11.54 18.98
CA LYS A 196 -2.33 -12.32 17.77
C LYS A 196 -0.98 -11.92 17.17
N VAL A 197 -0.45 -10.75 17.53
CA VAL A 197 0.84 -10.25 17.05
C VAL A 197 1.93 -10.76 17.97
N MET A 198 2.85 -11.55 17.43
CA MET A 198 4.00 -12.05 18.20
C MET A 198 5.08 -10.96 18.28
N ILE A 199 5.52 -10.65 19.51
CA ILE A 199 6.62 -9.71 19.76
C ILE A 199 7.83 -10.50 20.18
N ILE A 200 8.96 -10.28 19.48
CA ILE A 200 10.21 -10.96 19.69
C ILE A 200 11.26 -9.91 20.09
N ASN A 201 11.90 -10.12 21.25
CA ASN A 201 13.00 -9.29 21.64
C ASN A 201 14.30 -9.79 20.99
N GLY A 202 14.86 -9.01 20.08
CA GLY A 202 16.08 -9.37 19.36
C GLY A 202 16.50 -8.34 18.32
N ASP A 203 17.69 -8.54 17.76
CA ASP A 203 18.18 -7.69 16.67
C ASP A 203 17.64 -8.20 15.33
N GLY A 204 16.85 -7.38 14.63
CA GLY A 204 16.31 -7.71 13.30
C GLY A 204 17.37 -7.85 12.19
N ARG A 205 18.67 -7.69 12.49
CA ARG A 205 19.78 -7.94 11.58
C ARG A 205 20.44 -9.29 11.83
N ASP A 206 20.05 -9.97 12.91
CA ASP A 206 20.56 -11.30 13.25
C ASP A 206 19.88 -12.35 12.39
N MET A 207 20.63 -12.91 11.43
CA MET A 207 20.12 -13.89 10.49
C MET A 207 19.73 -15.21 11.16
N ASP A 208 20.43 -15.61 12.22
CA ASP A 208 20.13 -16.86 12.93
C ASP A 208 18.78 -16.73 13.63
N LEU A 209 18.52 -15.60 14.31
CA LEU A 209 17.22 -15.28 14.87
C LEU A 209 16.12 -15.26 13.80
N LEU A 210 16.37 -14.60 12.65
CA LEU A 210 15.37 -14.50 11.58
C LEU A 210 14.98 -15.86 11.03
N VAL A 211 15.97 -16.75 10.82
CA VAL A 211 15.76 -18.13 10.34
C VAL A 211 15.00 -18.96 11.39
N GLU A 212 15.37 -18.87 12.67
CA GLU A 212 14.67 -19.53 13.77
C GLU A 212 13.20 -19.11 13.84
N GLU A 213 12.93 -17.84 13.57
CA GLU A 213 11.60 -17.27 13.56
C GLU A 213 10.82 -17.45 12.23
N GLY A 214 11.43 -18.11 11.26
CA GLY A 214 10.78 -18.58 10.03
C GLY A 214 10.85 -17.62 8.85
N LEU A 215 11.98 -16.91 8.71
CA LEU A 215 12.32 -16.15 7.51
C LEU A 215 12.65 -17.08 6.35
#